data_a2f3ade92e95df9c98b24b2eebd49286
#
_entry.id   a2f3ade92e95df9c98b24b2eebd49286
#
_cell.length_a   1.000
_cell.length_b   1.000
_cell.length_c   1.000
_cell.angle_alpha   90.00
_cell.angle_beta   90.00
_cell.angle_gamma   90.00
#
_symmetry.space_group_name_H-M   'P 1'
#
loop_
_entity.id
_entity.type
_entity.pdbx_description
1 polymer ?
#
loop_
_entity_poly.entity_id
_entity_poly.type
_entity_poly.pdbx_seq_one_letter_code
_entity_poly.pdbx_strand_id
1 'polypeptide(L)'
;MKEVKTPKKPLAYYYGIVLIVLIVFNLVVTPIIMEHKVKETDYGTFMSMIEKKNIGEVEVKDNQIIFTDKDQKNIYKTGLMNDPNLTDRLYECGAVFAKDIDKQMSPIISFLLTGVLPLILFIALGNYMAKKLMEHAGGKNSMAFGMGKSNAKIYVQSSEGIRFSDVAGEDEAKENLSEIVDYLHNPKKYTDVGASMPKGVLLVGPPGTGKTMLAKAVAGESNVPFFSMSGSEFVEMFVGMGASKVRDLFRQAKEKAPCIVFIDEIDAIGKKRDGQMGGNDEREQTLNQLLTEMDGFEGNNGVIILAATNRPESLDPALTRPGRFDRRVPVELPDLAGREAILKVHAKKIKASDDVDLHTIARMASGASGAELANIINEAALRAVRSGRTVVNESDLEESIEVVIAGYQKKNAVLSDQEKKVVAYHEIGHALVAALQSHSAPVQKITIIPRTSGALGYTMQVEQGDKYLMTKKELENKIATFTGGRAAEEIVFGEITTGASNDIEQATKIARAMITRYGMTDEFDMVAMENVTNQYLGGDTSLSCSADTQKEIDEKVVQLVKAEHEKARKILAENREKLDELAMYLYEKETITGDKFMDILDRK
;
A
#
# COMPACT_ATOMS: atom_id res chain seq x y z
N MET A 1 -12.57 -16.63 -13.15
CA MET A 1 -13.44 -17.24 -12.12
C MET A 1 -14.15 -16.16 -11.33
N LYS A 2 -15.47 -16.20 -11.24
CA LYS A 2 -16.26 -15.22 -10.49
C LYS A 2 -16.18 -15.53 -9.00
N GLU A 3 -15.62 -14.60 -8.23
CA GLU A 3 -15.62 -14.63 -6.78
C GLU A 3 -17.03 -14.31 -6.27
N VAL A 4 -17.69 -15.28 -5.65
CA VAL A 4 -18.98 -15.05 -4.99
C VAL A 4 -18.67 -14.50 -3.60
N LYS A 5 -18.67 -13.19 -3.43
CA LYS A 5 -18.62 -12.54 -2.12
C LYS A 5 -19.98 -12.59 -1.47
N THR A 6 -20.15 -13.48 -0.49
CA THR A 6 -21.25 -13.36 0.47
C THR A 6 -20.79 -12.43 1.60
N PRO A 7 -21.49 -11.31 1.88
CA PRO A 7 -21.15 -10.45 3.00
C PRO A 7 -21.56 -11.14 4.32
N LYS A 8 -20.62 -11.74 5.00
CA LYS A 8 -20.84 -12.28 6.36
C LYS A 8 -20.80 -11.13 7.34
N LYS A 9 -21.97 -10.71 7.86
CA LYS A 9 -22.04 -9.77 8.99
C LYS A 9 -21.45 -10.45 10.23
N PRO A 10 -20.64 -9.74 11.05
CA PRO A 10 -20.04 -10.33 12.24
C PRO A 10 -21.10 -10.77 13.26
N LEU A 11 -20.80 -11.80 14.04
CA LEU A 11 -21.72 -12.39 15.02
C LEU A 11 -22.21 -11.36 16.05
N ALA A 12 -21.35 -10.40 16.41
CA ALA A 12 -21.70 -9.25 17.24
C ALA A 12 -22.91 -8.44 16.72
N TYR A 13 -23.14 -8.39 15.42
CA TYR A 13 -24.29 -7.74 14.82
C TYR A 13 -25.61 -8.44 15.19
N TYR A 14 -25.62 -9.77 15.22
CA TYR A 14 -26.83 -10.54 15.60
C TYR A 14 -27.09 -10.48 17.10
N TYR A 15 -26.04 -10.50 17.94
CA TYR A 15 -26.19 -10.27 19.38
C TYR A 15 -26.66 -8.84 19.68
N GLY A 16 -26.19 -7.85 18.94
CA GLY A 16 -26.68 -6.48 19.03
C GLY A 16 -28.18 -6.35 18.71
N ILE A 17 -28.63 -7.01 17.66
CA ILE A 17 -30.07 -7.02 17.29
C ILE A 17 -30.91 -7.69 18.37
N VAL A 18 -30.52 -8.85 18.90
CA VAL A 18 -31.24 -9.55 19.97
C VAL A 18 -31.30 -8.71 21.25
N LEU A 19 -30.20 -8.04 21.61
CA LEU A 19 -30.16 -7.14 22.76
C LEU A 19 -31.08 -5.94 22.57
N ILE A 20 -31.08 -5.32 21.39
CA ILE A 20 -32.01 -4.20 21.08
C ILE A 20 -33.46 -4.67 21.14
N VAL A 21 -33.79 -5.84 20.60
CA VAL A 21 -35.17 -6.39 20.66
C VAL A 21 -35.59 -6.64 22.10
N LEU A 22 -34.72 -7.19 22.95
CA LEU A 22 -35.01 -7.40 24.36
C LEU A 22 -35.18 -6.08 25.13
N ILE A 23 -34.36 -5.07 24.83
CA ILE A 23 -34.51 -3.73 25.44
C ILE A 23 -35.81 -3.08 25.00
N VAL A 24 -36.13 -3.13 23.71
CA VAL A 24 -37.38 -2.56 23.18
C VAL A 24 -38.60 -3.31 23.74
N PHE A 25 -38.56 -4.63 23.85
CA PHE A 25 -39.62 -5.43 24.44
C PHE A 25 -39.86 -5.06 25.91
N ASN A 26 -38.78 -4.91 26.69
CA ASN A 26 -38.89 -4.58 28.13
C ASN A 26 -39.29 -3.12 28.39
N LEU A 27 -38.81 -2.16 27.59
CA LEU A 27 -39.08 -0.74 27.78
C LEU A 27 -40.37 -0.26 27.13
N VAL A 28 -40.84 -0.92 26.05
CA VAL A 28 -41.99 -0.42 25.28
C VAL A 28 -43.18 -1.36 25.37
N VAL A 29 -43.00 -2.67 25.23
CA VAL A 29 -44.11 -3.62 25.13
C VAL A 29 -44.71 -3.94 26.49
N THR A 30 -43.87 -4.11 27.52
CA THR A 30 -44.35 -4.43 28.89
C THR A 30 -45.17 -3.33 29.51
N PRO A 31 -44.81 -2.04 29.47
CA PRO A 31 -45.63 -0.95 29.95
C PRO A 31 -46.98 -0.82 29.21
N ILE A 32 -46.97 -0.94 27.88
CA ILE A 32 -48.18 -0.81 27.05
C ILE A 32 -49.21 -1.89 27.35
N ILE A 33 -48.78 -3.10 27.66
CA ILE A 33 -49.71 -4.20 28.03
C ILE A 33 -50.32 -3.98 29.41
N MET A 34 -49.60 -3.33 30.34
CA MET A 34 -50.12 -3.05 31.70
C MET A 34 -51.02 -1.81 31.78
N GLU A 35 -50.87 -0.80 30.95
CA GLU A 35 -51.62 0.47 31.04
C GLU A 35 -53.04 0.43 30.48
N HIS A 36 -53.43 -0.56 29.70
CA HIS A 36 -54.71 -0.51 28.96
C HIS A 36 -55.96 -0.85 29.74
N LYS A 37 -55.92 -1.06 31.09
CA LYS A 37 -57.11 -1.44 31.91
C LYS A 37 -57.47 -0.51 33.02
N VAL A 38 -56.69 0.49 33.37
CA VAL A 38 -56.97 1.36 34.56
C VAL A 38 -57.19 2.79 34.11
N LYS A 39 -58.35 3.36 34.45
CA LYS A 39 -58.70 4.76 34.16
C LYS A 39 -58.27 5.66 35.29
N GLU A 40 -57.46 6.70 34.98
CA GLU A 40 -57.14 7.73 35.97
C GLU A 40 -58.36 8.65 36.21
N THR A 41 -58.66 8.97 37.49
CA THR A 41 -59.72 9.89 37.88
C THR A 41 -59.26 10.76 39.05
N ASP A 42 -59.90 11.88 39.23
CA ASP A 42 -59.64 12.76 40.37
C ASP A 42 -60.36 12.25 41.68
N TYR A 43 -59.86 12.73 42.86
CA TYR A 43 -60.35 12.31 44.13
C TYR A 43 -61.81 12.77 44.36
N GLY A 44 -62.27 13.90 43.80
CA GLY A 44 -63.64 14.38 43.86
C GLY A 44 -64.62 13.44 43.15
N THR A 45 -64.24 12.91 42.00
CA THR A 45 -64.99 11.89 41.26
C THR A 45 -65.10 10.61 42.06
N PHE A 46 -64.02 10.17 42.71
CA PHE A 46 -64.05 9.03 43.65
C PHE A 46 -65.02 9.25 44.79
N MET A 47 -65.02 10.42 45.44
CA MET A 47 -65.96 10.77 46.49
C MET A 47 -67.40 10.80 45.99
N SER A 48 -67.65 11.36 44.82
CA SER A 48 -69.01 11.37 44.23
C SER A 48 -69.51 9.95 43.91
N MET A 49 -68.65 9.01 43.59
CA MET A 49 -68.98 7.61 43.35
C MET A 49 -69.28 6.90 44.68
N ILE A 50 -68.61 7.24 45.78
CA ILE A 50 -68.94 6.79 47.14
C ILE A 50 -70.33 7.25 47.53
N GLU A 51 -70.68 8.55 47.43
CA GLU A 51 -71.95 9.12 47.75
C GLU A 51 -73.12 8.50 46.98
N LYS A 52 -72.86 8.19 45.66
CA LYS A 52 -73.86 7.54 44.81
C LYS A 52 -73.95 6.02 45.02
N LYS A 53 -73.21 5.45 45.96
CA LYS A 53 -73.09 4.00 46.21
C LYS A 53 -72.79 3.17 45.00
N ASN A 54 -71.94 3.71 44.10
CA ASN A 54 -71.51 3.07 42.83
C ASN A 54 -70.05 2.63 42.86
N ILE A 55 -69.56 2.14 43.99
CA ILE A 55 -68.23 1.57 44.18
C ILE A 55 -68.37 0.12 44.62
N GLY A 56 -67.50 -0.76 44.02
CA GLY A 56 -67.46 -2.19 44.36
C GLY A 56 -66.31 -2.49 45.32
N GLU A 57 -65.12 -2.73 44.80
CA GLU A 57 -63.90 -3.02 45.56
C GLU A 57 -62.99 -1.80 45.61
N VAL A 58 -62.37 -1.53 46.76
CA VAL A 58 -61.41 -0.43 46.96
C VAL A 58 -60.16 -0.96 47.62
N GLU A 59 -59.00 -0.79 46.89
CA GLU A 59 -57.69 -1.13 47.40
C GLU A 59 -56.90 0.17 47.67
N VAL A 60 -56.59 0.39 48.97
CA VAL A 60 -55.84 1.57 49.39
C VAL A 60 -54.36 1.21 49.44
N LYS A 61 -53.54 1.85 48.56
CA LYS A 61 -52.09 1.77 48.54
C LYS A 61 -51.44 3.01 49.14
N ASP A 62 -50.15 2.99 49.41
CA ASP A 62 -49.48 4.08 50.12
C ASP A 62 -49.60 5.46 49.44
N ASN A 63 -49.71 5.54 48.13
CA ASN A 63 -49.82 6.80 47.38
C ASN A 63 -51.04 6.89 46.46
N GLN A 64 -51.87 5.85 46.37
CA GLN A 64 -53.01 5.82 45.46
C GLN A 64 -54.14 4.90 45.96
N ILE A 65 -55.32 5.17 45.50
CA ILE A 65 -56.47 4.31 45.70
C ILE A 65 -56.88 3.73 44.36
N ILE A 66 -56.97 2.41 44.29
CA ILE A 66 -57.49 1.69 43.13
C ILE A 66 -58.87 1.17 43.48
N PHE A 67 -59.83 1.42 42.62
CA PHE A 67 -61.24 1.02 42.94
C PHE A 67 -61.98 0.60 41.67
N THR A 68 -63.01 -0.19 41.81
CA THR A 68 -63.91 -0.62 40.75
C THR A 68 -65.28 0.03 40.86
N ASP A 69 -66.00 0.14 39.73
CA ASP A 69 -67.46 0.41 39.81
C ASP A 69 -68.20 -0.81 40.39
N LYS A 70 -69.45 -0.61 40.78
CA LYS A 70 -70.28 -1.65 41.43
C LYS A 70 -70.43 -2.90 40.54
N ASP A 71 -70.38 -2.74 39.21
CA ASP A 71 -70.51 -3.83 38.24
C ASP A 71 -69.17 -4.50 37.93
N GLN A 72 -68.07 -4.05 38.54
CA GLN A 72 -66.69 -4.53 38.34
C GLN A 72 -66.23 -4.48 36.89
N LYS A 73 -66.84 -3.62 36.05
CA LYS A 73 -66.46 -3.52 34.61
C LYS A 73 -65.29 -2.61 34.33
N ASN A 74 -65.07 -1.58 35.14
CA ASN A 74 -64.02 -0.61 35.01
C ASN A 74 -63.17 -0.52 36.25
N ILE A 75 -61.88 -0.40 36.12
CA ILE A 75 -60.92 -0.18 37.19
C ILE A 75 -60.45 1.28 37.09
N TYR A 76 -60.50 1.97 38.21
CA TYR A 76 -60.14 3.37 38.38
C TYR A 76 -58.96 3.50 39.33
N LYS A 77 -58.12 4.50 39.15
CA LYS A 77 -57.12 4.90 40.14
C LYS A 77 -57.18 6.39 40.40
N THR A 78 -56.97 6.77 41.65
CA THR A 78 -56.88 8.16 42.10
C THR A 78 -55.76 8.31 43.14
N GLY A 79 -55.25 9.53 43.32
CA GLY A 79 -54.28 9.83 44.38
C GLY A 79 -54.89 9.74 45.75
N LEU A 80 -54.10 9.27 46.73
CA LEU A 80 -54.58 9.25 48.14
C LEU A 80 -54.55 10.68 48.69
N MET A 81 -55.70 11.12 49.25
CA MET A 81 -55.80 12.34 50.05
C MET A 81 -55.98 12.00 51.55
N ASN A 82 -55.52 12.90 52.43
CA ASN A 82 -55.59 12.68 53.85
C ASN A 82 -57.06 12.97 54.36
N ASP A 83 -57.92 11.97 54.25
CA ASP A 83 -59.32 12.02 54.69
C ASP A 83 -59.52 11.07 55.89
N PRO A 84 -59.59 11.60 57.09
CA PRO A 84 -59.78 10.77 58.30
C PRO A 84 -61.08 9.96 58.31
N ASN A 85 -62.10 10.37 57.56
CA ASN A 85 -63.43 9.74 57.54
C ASN A 85 -63.60 8.80 56.32
N LEU A 86 -62.54 8.56 55.54
CA LEU A 86 -62.61 7.72 54.33
C LEU A 86 -63.15 6.31 54.69
N THR A 87 -62.65 5.72 55.75
CA THR A 87 -63.03 4.37 56.19
C THR A 87 -64.49 4.25 56.50
N ASP A 88 -65.05 5.24 57.23
CA ASP A 88 -66.48 5.28 57.64
C ASP A 88 -67.33 5.43 56.36
N ARG A 89 -66.96 6.29 55.44
CA ARG A 89 -67.70 6.50 54.18
C ARG A 89 -67.69 5.28 53.29
N LEU A 90 -66.57 4.57 53.20
CA LEU A 90 -66.48 3.31 52.47
C LEU A 90 -67.35 2.22 53.09
N TYR A 91 -67.39 2.17 54.41
CA TYR A 91 -68.23 1.24 55.12
C TYR A 91 -69.75 1.56 54.94
N GLU A 92 -70.13 2.82 55.00
CA GLU A 92 -71.55 3.28 54.81
C GLU A 92 -72.02 3.08 53.36
N CYS A 93 -71.13 3.17 52.36
CA CYS A 93 -71.47 2.92 50.96
C CYS A 93 -71.56 1.42 50.63
N GLY A 94 -71.09 0.54 51.52
CA GLY A 94 -71.12 -0.91 51.35
C GLY A 94 -70.01 -1.42 50.39
N ALA A 95 -68.94 -0.67 50.21
CA ALA A 95 -67.78 -1.09 49.39
C ALA A 95 -66.93 -2.12 50.16
N VAL A 96 -66.36 -3.07 49.44
CA VAL A 96 -65.35 -3.99 49.99
C VAL A 96 -64.02 -3.30 49.91
N PHE A 97 -63.37 -2.99 51.01
CA PHE A 97 -62.12 -2.27 51.01
C PHE A 97 -61.06 -2.98 51.86
N ALA A 98 -59.80 -2.92 51.35
CA ALA A 98 -58.62 -3.43 52.02
C ALA A 98 -57.46 -2.50 51.83
N LYS A 99 -56.53 -2.46 52.79
CA LYS A 99 -55.20 -1.89 52.56
C LYS A 99 -54.30 -3.00 52.10
N ASP A 100 -53.61 -2.76 50.99
CA ASP A 100 -52.64 -3.73 50.41
C ASP A 100 -51.51 -4.01 51.44
N ILE A 101 -51.31 -5.28 51.74
CA ILE A 101 -50.18 -5.73 52.54
C ILE A 101 -49.07 -6.10 51.57
N ASP A 102 -48.16 -5.19 51.39
CA ASP A 102 -46.96 -5.41 50.49
C ASP A 102 -46.27 -6.69 50.95
N LYS A 103 -46.50 -7.78 50.22
CA LYS A 103 -45.70 -8.99 50.32
C LYS A 103 -44.44 -8.70 49.52
N GLN A 104 -43.47 -8.01 50.15
CA GLN A 104 -42.14 -7.86 49.51
C GLN A 104 -41.58 -9.22 49.16
N MET A 105 -41.47 -9.51 47.86
CA MET A 105 -40.71 -10.66 47.43
C MET A 105 -39.29 -10.49 47.93
N SER A 106 -38.70 -11.57 48.47
CA SER A 106 -37.33 -11.55 48.95
C SER A 106 -36.42 -10.86 47.88
N PRO A 107 -35.59 -9.88 48.30
CA PRO A 107 -34.68 -9.18 47.37
C PRO A 107 -33.83 -10.16 46.54
N ILE A 108 -33.52 -11.33 47.08
CA ILE A 108 -32.78 -12.39 46.40
C ILE A 108 -33.59 -13.02 45.25
N ILE A 109 -34.89 -13.26 45.47
CA ILE A 109 -35.78 -13.84 44.45
C ILE A 109 -36.04 -12.81 43.34
N SER A 110 -36.21 -11.56 43.68
CA SER A 110 -36.34 -10.46 42.69
C SER A 110 -35.09 -10.33 41.84
N PHE A 111 -33.89 -10.31 42.45
CA PHE A 111 -32.63 -10.30 41.74
C PHE A 111 -32.40 -11.52 40.83
N LEU A 112 -32.76 -12.73 41.30
CA LEU A 112 -32.69 -13.95 40.51
C LEU A 112 -33.60 -13.90 39.28
N LEU A 113 -34.83 -13.42 39.44
CA LEU A 113 -35.85 -13.38 38.37
C LEU A 113 -35.59 -12.28 37.34
N THR A 114 -35.17 -11.09 37.79
CA THR A 114 -34.98 -9.93 36.91
C THR A 114 -33.57 -9.78 36.36
N GLY A 115 -32.55 -10.30 37.05
CA GLY A 115 -31.17 -10.19 36.67
C GLY A 115 -30.56 -11.49 36.12
N VAL A 116 -30.65 -12.57 36.91
CA VAL A 116 -29.91 -13.81 36.58
C VAL A 116 -30.64 -14.67 35.54
N LEU A 117 -31.96 -14.79 35.64
CA LEU A 117 -32.74 -15.61 34.72
C LEU A 117 -32.68 -15.12 33.26
N PRO A 118 -32.83 -13.80 32.96
CA PRO A 118 -32.63 -13.29 31.59
C PRO A 118 -31.21 -13.51 31.06
N LEU A 119 -30.21 -13.40 31.92
CA LEU A 119 -28.81 -13.64 31.54
C LEU A 119 -28.57 -15.11 31.19
N ILE A 120 -29.09 -16.05 31.95
CA ILE A 120 -29.01 -17.49 31.67
C ILE A 120 -29.74 -17.82 30.36
N LEU A 121 -30.94 -17.27 30.16
CA LEU A 121 -31.72 -17.43 28.92
C LEU A 121 -30.97 -16.87 27.71
N PHE A 122 -30.34 -15.69 27.88
CA PHE A 122 -29.53 -15.08 26.83
C PHE A 122 -28.33 -15.95 26.44
N ILE A 123 -27.61 -16.49 27.43
CA ILE A 123 -26.47 -17.39 27.21
C ILE A 123 -26.94 -18.71 26.56
N ALA A 124 -28.05 -19.27 27.03
CA ALA A 124 -28.60 -20.51 26.49
C ALA A 124 -29.07 -20.37 25.02
N LEU A 125 -29.80 -19.24 24.74
CA LEU A 125 -30.26 -18.92 23.39
C LEU A 125 -29.09 -18.61 22.44
N GLY A 126 -28.08 -17.88 22.94
CA GLY A 126 -26.87 -17.59 22.21
C GLY A 126 -26.10 -18.86 21.83
N ASN A 127 -25.94 -19.78 22.77
CA ASN A 127 -25.30 -21.08 22.52
C ASN A 127 -26.15 -21.97 21.57
N TYR A 128 -27.47 -21.96 21.71
CA TYR A 128 -28.36 -22.70 20.80
C TYR A 128 -28.31 -22.15 19.37
N MET A 129 -28.35 -20.81 19.20
CA MET A 129 -28.21 -20.18 17.89
C MET A 129 -26.81 -20.40 17.29
N ALA A 130 -25.76 -20.30 18.10
CA ALA A 130 -24.41 -20.60 17.65
C ALA A 130 -24.27 -22.04 17.16
N LYS A 131 -24.86 -23.01 17.89
CA LYS A 131 -24.86 -24.42 17.52
C LYS A 131 -25.63 -24.69 16.23
N LYS A 132 -26.79 -24.06 16.06
CA LYS A 132 -27.62 -24.18 14.85
C LYS A 132 -27.01 -23.50 13.62
N LEU A 133 -26.31 -22.35 13.79
CA LEU A 133 -25.50 -21.73 12.72
C LEU A 133 -24.30 -22.59 12.33
N MET A 134 -23.70 -23.30 13.29
CA MET A 134 -22.57 -24.20 13.03
C MET A 134 -23.00 -25.45 12.24
N GLU A 135 -24.18 -26.00 12.50
CA GLU A 135 -24.73 -27.16 11.77
C GLU A 135 -25.07 -26.84 10.31
N HIS A 136 -25.49 -25.58 10.02
CA HIS A 136 -25.80 -25.14 8.66
C HIS A 136 -24.57 -24.59 7.88
N ALA A 137 -23.44 -24.33 8.54
CA ALA A 137 -22.23 -23.77 7.92
C ALA A 137 -21.14 -24.80 7.66
N GLY A 138 -21.42 -26.10 7.72
CA GLY A 138 -20.55 -27.22 7.30
C GLY A 138 -19.06 -26.97 7.54
N GLY A 139 -18.62 -26.89 8.82
CA GLY A 139 -17.19 -26.77 9.09
C GLY A 139 -16.86 -26.46 10.55
N LYS A 140 -16.12 -27.37 11.17
CA LYS A 140 -15.49 -27.21 12.50
C LYS A 140 -14.57 -25.97 12.54
N ASN A 141 -15.09 -24.81 12.96
CA ASN A 141 -14.20 -23.69 13.32
C ASN A 141 -14.86 -22.79 14.36
N SER A 142 -14.45 -22.92 15.60
CA SER A 142 -14.84 -22.00 16.66
C SER A 142 -14.17 -20.64 16.43
N MET A 143 -14.92 -19.54 16.48
CA MET A 143 -14.43 -18.17 16.24
C MET A 143 -13.31 -17.75 17.18
N ALA A 144 -13.23 -18.27 18.38
CA ALA A 144 -12.16 -17.96 19.33
C ALA A 144 -10.79 -18.54 18.91
N PHE A 145 -10.76 -19.61 18.10
CA PHE A 145 -9.54 -20.24 17.60
C PHE A 145 -9.21 -19.88 16.14
N GLY A 146 -10.04 -19.08 15.46
CA GLY A 146 -9.82 -18.68 14.07
C GLY A 146 -9.00 -17.39 13.89
N MET A 147 -8.79 -16.61 14.93
CA MET A 147 -8.10 -15.32 14.84
C MET A 147 -6.58 -15.45 14.58
N GLY A 148 -6.00 -16.62 14.79
CA GLY A 148 -4.57 -16.86 14.51
C GLY A 148 -4.30 -17.70 13.26
N LYS A 149 -5.31 -17.94 12.39
CA LYS A 149 -5.08 -18.69 11.16
C LYS A 149 -4.48 -17.81 10.09
N SER A 150 -3.46 -18.33 9.44
CA SER A 150 -2.85 -17.74 8.26
C SER A 150 -3.88 -17.61 7.14
N ASN A 151 -4.01 -16.42 6.55
CA ASN A 151 -4.75 -16.18 5.31
C ASN A 151 -3.87 -16.44 4.08
N ALA A 152 -2.80 -17.23 4.22
CA ALA A 152 -1.91 -17.53 3.11
C ALA A 152 -2.71 -18.01 1.90
N LYS A 153 -2.50 -17.37 0.77
CA LYS A 153 -3.07 -17.81 -0.49
C LYS A 153 -2.32 -19.06 -0.93
N ILE A 154 -3.00 -20.19 -0.90
CA ILE A 154 -2.44 -21.45 -1.39
C ILE A 154 -2.76 -21.54 -2.87
N TYR A 155 -1.77 -21.39 -3.69
CA TYR A 155 -1.86 -21.67 -5.12
C TYR A 155 -1.53 -23.17 -5.30
N VAL A 156 -2.57 -24.01 -5.30
CA VAL A 156 -2.43 -25.42 -5.68
C VAL A 156 -2.39 -25.45 -7.20
N GLN A 157 -1.40 -26.17 -7.73
CA GLN A 157 -1.19 -26.59 -9.09
C GLN A 157 -2.34 -26.23 -10.06
N SER A 158 -2.20 -25.16 -10.84
CA SER A 158 -2.99 -24.99 -12.05
C SER A 158 -2.08 -25.31 -13.23
N SER A 159 -2.60 -26.00 -14.21
CA SER A 159 -1.94 -26.25 -15.50
C SER A 159 -1.55 -24.98 -16.27
N GLU A 160 -1.86 -23.82 -15.74
CA GLU A 160 -1.57 -22.47 -16.23
C GLU A 160 -0.66 -21.67 -15.26
N GLY A 161 0.26 -22.32 -14.54
CA GLY A 161 1.23 -21.66 -13.66
C GLY A 161 2.22 -20.79 -14.47
N ILE A 162 2.60 -19.64 -13.90
CA ILE A 162 3.69 -18.80 -14.44
C ILE A 162 4.98 -19.62 -14.45
N ARG A 163 5.71 -19.60 -15.56
CA ARG A 163 6.99 -20.28 -15.74
C ARG A 163 8.11 -19.28 -16.01
N PHE A 164 9.37 -19.73 -15.98
CA PHE A 164 10.51 -18.88 -16.33
C PHE A 164 10.45 -18.33 -17.75
N SER A 165 9.79 -19.05 -18.67
CA SER A 165 9.52 -18.56 -20.04
C SER A 165 8.60 -17.33 -20.09
N ASP A 166 7.79 -17.12 -19.06
CA ASP A 166 6.88 -15.98 -18.97
C ASP A 166 7.54 -14.76 -18.29
N VAL A 167 8.73 -14.96 -17.71
CA VAL A 167 9.56 -13.92 -17.09
C VAL A 167 10.68 -13.56 -18.05
N ALA A 168 10.59 -12.40 -18.67
CA ALA A 168 11.62 -11.89 -19.57
C ALA A 168 12.66 -11.08 -18.78
N GLY A 169 13.92 -11.09 -19.24
CA GLY A 169 15.04 -10.51 -18.51
C GLY A 169 15.40 -11.33 -17.27
N GLU A 170 16.23 -10.78 -16.39
CA GLU A 170 16.62 -11.38 -15.12
C GLU A 170 17.30 -12.75 -15.25
N ASP A 171 18.15 -12.93 -16.25
CA ASP A 171 18.69 -14.24 -16.59
C ASP A 171 19.60 -14.79 -15.48
N GLU A 172 20.40 -13.94 -14.81
CA GLU A 172 21.21 -14.32 -13.66
C GLU A 172 20.35 -14.74 -12.45
N ALA A 173 19.25 -14.03 -12.20
CA ALA A 173 18.33 -14.39 -11.14
C ALA A 173 17.64 -15.73 -11.45
N LYS A 174 17.23 -15.97 -12.70
CA LYS A 174 16.65 -17.25 -13.15
C LYS A 174 17.64 -18.39 -13.01
N GLU A 175 18.91 -18.20 -13.40
CA GLU A 175 19.96 -19.21 -13.26
C GLU A 175 20.13 -19.62 -11.81
N ASN A 176 20.26 -18.65 -10.91
CA ASN A 176 20.34 -18.89 -9.47
C ASN A 176 19.11 -19.62 -8.90
N LEU A 177 17.92 -19.31 -9.40
CA LEU A 177 16.67 -19.93 -8.96
C LEU A 177 16.42 -21.31 -9.62
N SER A 178 17.00 -21.57 -10.80
CA SER A 178 16.89 -22.86 -11.47
C SER A 178 17.54 -24.01 -10.67
N GLU A 179 18.58 -23.70 -9.89
CA GLU A 179 19.19 -24.67 -8.97
C GLU A 179 18.19 -25.14 -7.90
N ILE A 180 17.32 -24.22 -7.45
CA ILE A 180 16.27 -24.55 -6.48
C ILE A 180 15.23 -25.48 -7.10
N VAL A 181 14.87 -25.21 -8.36
CA VAL A 181 13.95 -26.05 -9.13
C VAL A 181 14.53 -27.44 -9.32
N ASP A 182 15.80 -27.56 -9.75
CA ASP A 182 16.49 -28.83 -9.91
C ASP A 182 16.58 -29.62 -8.58
N TYR A 183 16.88 -28.93 -7.48
CA TYR A 183 16.92 -29.53 -6.17
C TYR A 183 15.55 -30.10 -5.74
N LEU A 184 14.45 -29.34 -5.95
CA LEU A 184 13.11 -29.82 -5.60
C LEU A 184 12.70 -31.05 -6.40
N HIS A 185 13.21 -31.20 -7.63
CA HIS A 185 12.98 -32.39 -8.46
C HIS A 185 13.93 -33.53 -8.11
N ASN A 186 15.22 -33.24 -7.85
CA ASN A 186 16.29 -34.21 -7.73
C ASN A 186 17.15 -34.00 -6.46
N PRO A 187 16.57 -34.06 -5.24
CA PRO A 187 17.32 -33.75 -4.01
C PRO A 187 18.52 -34.67 -3.76
N LYS A 188 18.46 -35.93 -4.21
CA LYS A 188 19.56 -36.90 -4.05
C LYS A 188 20.84 -36.47 -4.77
N LYS A 189 20.75 -35.86 -5.94
CA LYS A 189 21.90 -35.35 -6.71
C LYS A 189 22.79 -34.43 -5.87
N TYR A 190 22.19 -33.65 -5.00
CA TYR A 190 22.88 -32.67 -4.14
C TYR A 190 23.38 -33.34 -2.84
N THR A 191 22.59 -34.17 -2.23
CA THR A 191 22.99 -34.88 -0.99
C THR A 191 24.12 -35.87 -1.23
N ASP A 192 24.19 -36.53 -2.39
CA ASP A 192 25.22 -37.51 -2.73
C ASP A 192 26.61 -36.89 -2.84
N VAL A 193 26.71 -35.59 -3.21
CA VAL A 193 27.96 -34.82 -3.23
C VAL A 193 28.22 -34.04 -1.94
N GLY A 194 27.33 -34.16 -0.94
CA GLY A 194 27.44 -33.46 0.33
C GLY A 194 27.02 -31.99 0.30
N ALA A 195 26.35 -31.55 -0.77
CA ALA A 195 25.85 -30.18 -0.86
C ALA A 195 24.61 -30.00 0.01
N SER A 196 24.56 -28.92 0.78
CA SER A 196 23.37 -28.49 1.52
C SER A 196 22.71 -27.32 0.79
N MET A 197 21.43 -27.49 0.49
CA MET A 197 20.66 -26.39 -0.11
C MET A 197 20.29 -25.32 0.92
N PRO A 198 20.24 -24.05 0.49
CA PRO A 198 19.79 -22.98 1.36
C PRO A 198 18.35 -23.23 1.83
N LYS A 199 18.09 -22.98 3.12
CA LYS A 199 16.72 -23.06 3.67
C LYS A 199 15.87 -21.90 3.19
N GLY A 200 16.49 -20.74 3.00
CA GLY A 200 15.82 -19.52 2.59
C GLY A 200 16.62 -18.74 1.54
N VAL A 201 15.89 -18.17 0.60
CA VAL A 201 16.44 -17.29 -0.44
C VAL A 201 15.76 -15.94 -0.36
N LEU A 202 16.55 -14.88 -0.35
CA LEU A 202 16.09 -13.51 -0.29
C LEU A 202 16.25 -12.85 -1.66
N LEU A 203 15.13 -12.52 -2.31
CA LEU A 203 15.07 -11.72 -3.53
C LEU A 203 15.18 -10.24 -3.15
N VAL A 204 16.20 -9.57 -3.64
CA VAL A 204 16.48 -8.16 -3.31
C VAL A 204 16.54 -7.32 -4.57
N GLY A 205 15.95 -6.13 -4.55
CA GLY A 205 16.00 -5.24 -5.72
C GLY A 205 14.93 -4.15 -5.70
N PRO A 206 14.94 -3.25 -6.69
CA PRO A 206 13.98 -2.16 -6.80
C PRO A 206 12.53 -2.65 -6.90
N PRO A 207 11.55 -1.81 -6.56
CA PRO A 207 10.14 -2.13 -6.79
C PRO A 207 9.86 -2.31 -8.29
N GLY A 208 8.91 -3.20 -8.63
CA GLY A 208 8.49 -3.40 -10.02
C GLY A 208 9.40 -4.30 -10.86
N THR A 209 10.51 -4.84 -10.34
CA THR A 209 11.45 -5.73 -11.08
C THR A 209 10.95 -7.17 -11.24
N GLY A 210 9.81 -7.54 -10.65
CA GLY A 210 9.21 -8.86 -10.87
C GLY A 210 9.55 -9.93 -9.82
N LYS A 211 10.07 -9.56 -8.64
CA LYS A 211 10.43 -10.49 -7.54
C LYS A 211 9.31 -11.49 -7.20
N THR A 212 8.08 -10.99 -7.03
CA THR A 212 6.90 -11.83 -6.77
C THR A 212 6.58 -12.76 -7.95
N MET A 213 6.82 -12.29 -9.19
CA MET A 213 6.59 -13.09 -10.40
C MET A 213 7.63 -14.20 -10.54
N LEU A 214 8.91 -13.90 -10.25
CA LEU A 214 9.99 -14.89 -10.20
C LEU A 214 9.71 -15.98 -9.17
N ALA A 215 9.27 -15.62 -7.95
CA ALA A 215 8.91 -16.60 -6.92
C ALA A 215 7.79 -17.54 -7.37
N LYS A 216 6.78 -17.01 -8.08
CA LYS A 216 5.70 -17.82 -8.68
C LYS A 216 6.21 -18.70 -9.82
N ALA A 217 7.17 -18.20 -10.61
CA ALA A 217 7.76 -18.97 -11.70
C ALA A 217 8.58 -20.17 -11.18
N VAL A 218 9.34 -19.99 -10.08
CA VAL A 218 10.03 -21.09 -9.39
C VAL A 218 9.05 -22.18 -8.97
N ALA A 219 7.92 -21.82 -8.40
CA ALA A 219 6.90 -22.77 -7.99
C ALA A 219 6.24 -23.47 -9.19
N GLY A 220 5.97 -22.73 -10.27
CA GLY A 220 5.42 -23.27 -11.51
C GLY A 220 6.36 -24.24 -12.22
N GLU A 221 7.66 -23.95 -12.27
CA GLU A 221 8.67 -24.84 -12.81
C GLU A 221 8.87 -26.08 -11.92
N SER A 222 8.90 -25.90 -10.60
CA SER A 222 9.09 -27.00 -9.65
C SER A 222 7.85 -27.88 -9.50
N ASN A 223 6.71 -27.42 -9.99
CA ASN A 223 5.43 -28.11 -9.88
C ASN A 223 5.04 -28.50 -8.43
N VAL A 224 5.34 -27.61 -7.48
CA VAL A 224 5.07 -27.80 -6.05
C VAL A 224 4.04 -26.77 -5.55
N PRO A 225 3.35 -27.04 -4.43
CA PRO A 225 2.46 -26.08 -3.80
C PRO A 225 3.20 -24.77 -3.44
N PHE A 226 2.52 -23.64 -3.68
CA PHE A 226 3.03 -22.31 -3.41
C PHE A 226 2.16 -21.60 -2.37
N PHE A 227 2.76 -21.26 -1.23
CA PHE A 227 2.14 -20.48 -0.18
C PHE A 227 2.63 -19.04 -0.29
N SER A 228 1.75 -18.08 -0.51
CA SER A 228 2.14 -16.67 -0.62
C SER A 228 1.45 -15.83 0.45
N MET A 229 2.24 -15.01 1.14
CA MET A 229 1.79 -14.07 2.15
C MET A 229 2.64 -12.79 2.09
N SER A 230 2.03 -11.62 2.34
CA SER A 230 2.77 -10.39 2.53
C SER A 230 3.24 -10.27 3.99
N GLY A 231 4.45 -9.73 4.20
CA GLY A 231 4.96 -9.40 5.53
C GLY A 231 4.02 -8.50 6.32
N SER A 232 3.32 -7.60 5.65
CA SER A 232 2.31 -6.74 6.26
C SER A 232 1.09 -7.49 6.82
N GLU A 233 0.76 -8.68 6.29
CA GLU A 233 -0.35 -9.50 6.79
C GLU A 233 -0.04 -10.15 8.14
N PHE A 234 1.22 -10.18 8.56
CA PHE A 234 1.63 -10.65 9.90
C PHE A 234 1.55 -9.56 10.95
N VAL A 235 1.50 -8.27 10.55
CA VAL A 235 1.43 -7.15 11.49
C VAL A 235 -0.02 -6.98 11.92
N GLU A 236 -0.30 -7.24 13.19
CA GLU A 236 -1.63 -7.19 13.77
C GLU A 236 -1.69 -6.22 14.96
N MET A 237 -2.91 -5.80 15.33
CA MET A 237 -3.10 -4.91 16.48
C MET A 237 -2.98 -5.63 17.83
N PHE A 238 -3.11 -6.96 17.85
CA PHE A 238 -3.07 -7.77 19.08
C PHE A 238 -1.78 -8.56 19.18
N VAL A 239 -1.09 -8.41 20.28
CA VAL A 239 0.19 -9.08 20.56
C VAL A 239 0.05 -10.60 20.48
N GLY A 240 0.94 -11.24 19.73
CA GLY A 240 0.97 -12.70 19.54
C GLY A 240 0.15 -13.25 18.38
N MET A 241 -0.66 -12.43 17.72
CA MET A 241 -1.45 -12.90 16.56
C MET A 241 -0.57 -13.12 15.33
N GLY A 242 0.39 -12.24 15.05
CA GLY A 242 1.36 -12.39 13.98
C GLY A 242 2.18 -13.67 14.15
N ALA A 243 2.70 -13.89 15.34
CA ALA A 243 3.41 -15.14 15.67
C ALA A 243 2.56 -16.39 15.50
N SER A 244 1.25 -16.33 15.79
CA SER A 244 0.32 -17.44 15.56
C SER A 244 0.11 -17.71 14.07
N LYS A 245 0.03 -16.67 13.24
CA LYS A 245 -0.07 -16.81 11.77
C LYS A 245 1.19 -17.44 11.17
N VAL A 246 2.36 -17.02 11.66
CA VAL A 246 3.64 -17.64 11.26
C VAL A 246 3.62 -19.14 11.55
N ARG A 247 3.31 -19.55 12.78
CA ARG A 247 3.22 -20.96 13.15
C ARG A 247 2.24 -21.74 12.29
N ASP A 248 1.07 -21.18 12.01
CA ASP A 248 0.05 -21.84 11.19
C ASP A 248 0.51 -21.99 9.74
N LEU A 249 1.15 -20.98 9.15
CA LEU A 249 1.72 -21.02 7.81
C LEU A 249 2.76 -22.15 7.69
N PHE A 250 3.72 -22.17 8.61
CA PHE A 250 4.79 -23.18 8.59
C PHE A 250 4.28 -24.60 8.88
N ARG A 251 3.28 -24.74 9.74
CA ARG A 251 2.59 -26.03 9.95
C ARG A 251 1.93 -26.53 8.66
N GLN A 252 1.20 -25.65 7.94
CA GLN A 252 0.57 -26.02 6.67
C GLN A 252 1.61 -26.35 5.59
N ALA A 253 2.73 -25.64 5.55
CA ALA A 253 3.83 -25.91 4.63
C ALA A 253 4.46 -27.28 4.90
N LYS A 254 4.72 -27.64 6.17
CA LYS A 254 5.24 -28.96 6.57
C LYS A 254 4.28 -30.10 6.17
N GLU A 255 2.96 -29.88 6.31
CA GLU A 255 1.94 -30.87 5.91
C GLU A 255 1.88 -31.11 4.39
N LYS A 256 2.33 -30.11 3.59
CA LYS A 256 2.25 -30.17 2.12
C LYS A 256 3.61 -30.19 1.43
N ALA A 257 4.66 -30.55 2.15
CA ALA A 257 6.00 -30.65 1.56
C ALA A 257 6.06 -31.79 0.49
N PRO A 258 6.83 -31.62 -0.62
CA PRO A 258 7.64 -30.46 -0.93
C PRO A 258 6.81 -29.26 -1.36
N CYS A 259 7.19 -28.04 -0.92
CA CYS A 259 6.48 -26.81 -1.22
C CYS A 259 7.39 -25.57 -1.10
N ILE A 260 6.91 -24.46 -1.63
CA ILE A 260 7.56 -23.15 -1.50
C ILE A 260 6.68 -22.24 -0.64
N VAL A 261 7.29 -21.59 0.36
CA VAL A 261 6.70 -20.52 1.15
C VAL A 261 7.29 -19.20 0.68
N PHE A 262 6.47 -18.28 0.20
CA PHE A 262 6.90 -16.96 -0.24
C PHE A 262 6.36 -15.88 0.68
N ILE A 263 7.27 -15.05 1.20
CA ILE A 263 6.95 -13.88 2.04
C ILE A 263 7.37 -12.62 1.29
N ASP A 264 6.39 -11.88 0.79
CA ASP A 264 6.65 -10.59 0.14
C ASP A 264 6.81 -9.49 1.19
N GLU A 265 7.58 -8.45 0.88
CA GLU A 265 7.81 -7.32 1.79
C GLU A 265 8.26 -7.77 3.20
N ILE A 266 9.23 -8.66 3.28
CA ILE A 266 9.71 -9.23 4.56
C ILE A 266 10.19 -8.14 5.53
N ASP A 267 10.60 -6.98 5.04
CA ASP A 267 11.01 -5.82 5.83
C ASP A 267 9.88 -5.24 6.69
N ALA A 268 8.61 -5.55 6.39
CA ALA A 268 7.49 -5.17 7.26
C ALA A 268 7.59 -5.76 8.67
N ILE A 269 8.15 -6.99 8.79
CA ILE A 269 8.32 -7.69 10.06
C ILE A 269 9.79 -7.84 10.47
N GLY A 270 10.70 -7.78 9.50
CA GLY A 270 12.12 -8.07 9.66
C GLY A 270 13.00 -6.84 9.91
N LYS A 271 12.46 -5.67 10.24
CA LYS A 271 13.22 -4.44 10.42
C LYS A 271 14.17 -4.51 11.64
N LYS A 272 15.38 -3.92 11.51
CA LYS A 272 16.34 -3.74 12.61
C LYS A 272 15.69 -3.08 13.82
N ARG A 273 16.18 -3.43 15.01
CA ARG A 273 15.76 -2.84 16.27
C ARG A 273 16.28 -1.40 16.36
N ASP A 274 15.40 -0.45 16.21
CA ASP A 274 15.68 0.94 16.58
C ASP A 274 15.49 1.04 18.10
N GLY A 275 16.51 1.43 18.83
CA GLY A 275 16.52 1.44 20.31
C GLY A 275 15.52 2.40 20.99
N GLN A 276 14.41 2.73 20.34
CA GLN A 276 13.31 3.51 20.93
C GLN A 276 12.37 2.59 21.72
N MET A 277 12.29 2.82 23.02
CA MET A 277 11.33 2.21 23.92
C MET A 277 9.90 2.58 23.52
N GLY A 278 9.12 1.59 23.08
CA GLY A 278 7.67 1.71 22.99
C GLY A 278 7.11 1.43 21.59
N GLY A 279 6.50 0.26 21.37
CA GLY A 279 5.54 0.03 20.30
C GLY A 279 5.85 -1.07 19.29
N ASN A 280 6.93 -1.83 19.43
CA ASN A 280 7.29 -2.87 18.43
C ASN A 280 7.21 -4.32 18.94
N ASP A 281 6.62 -4.56 20.11
CA ASP A 281 6.57 -5.90 20.73
C ASP A 281 5.94 -6.97 19.81
N GLU A 282 4.90 -6.61 19.06
CA GLU A 282 4.21 -7.52 18.14
C GLU A 282 5.11 -7.92 16.96
N ARG A 283 5.79 -6.95 16.34
CA ARG A 283 6.69 -7.23 15.20
C ARG A 283 7.89 -8.05 15.64
N GLU A 284 8.48 -7.72 16.79
CA GLU A 284 9.61 -8.45 17.35
C GLU A 284 9.21 -9.89 17.71
N GLN A 285 8.04 -10.09 18.30
CA GLN A 285 7.53 -11.41 18.62
C GLN A 285 7.27 -12.23 17.35
N THR A 286 6.72 -11.61 16.31
CA THR A 286 6.49 -12.22 15.01
C THR A 286 7.80 -12.59 14.32
N LEU A 287 8.79 -11.69 14.32
CA LEU A 287 10.13 -11.96 13.81
C LEU A 287 10.78 -13.13 14.55
N ASN A 288 10.79 -13.11 15.88
CA ASN A 288 11.37 -14.19 16.68
C ASN A 288 10.69 -15.54 16.41
N GLN A 289 9.38 -15.55 16.19
CA GLN A 289 8.65 -16.76 15.78
C GLN A 289 9.07 -17.23 14.39
N LEU A 290 9.23 -16.33 13.42
CA LEU A 290 9.73 -16.67 12.08
C LEU A 290 11.12 -17.28 12.16
N LEU A 291 12.03 -16.69 12.89
CA LEU A 291 13.38 -17.21 13.10
C LEU A 291 13.35 -18.60 13.74
N THR A 292 12.48 -18.81 14.73
CA THR A 292 12.31 -20.11 15.40
C THR A 292 11.79 -21.17 14.45
N GLU A 293 10.80 -20.84 13.60
CA GLU A 293 10.28 -21.78 12.60
C GLU A 293 11.34 -22.13 11.55
N MET A 294 12.15 -21.14 11.11
CA MET A 294 13.25 -21.39 10.16
C MET A 294 14.35 -22.27 10.76
N ASP A 295 14.73 -22.03 12.02
CA ASP A 295 15.73 -22.84 12.72
C ASP A 295 15.23 -24.26 12.98
N GLY A 296 13.92 -24.43 13.24
CA GLY A 296 13.26 -25.70 13.49
C GLY A 296 13.09 -26.63 12.27
N PHE A 297 13.59 -26.23 11.09
CA PHE A 297 13.69 -27.11 9.93
C PHE A 297 14.98 -27.97 10.05
N GLU A 298 14.94 -28.98 10.92
CA GLU A 298 15.98 -30.01 10.98
C GLU A 298 15.76 -31.02 9.84
N GLY A 299 16.75 -31.07 8.93
CA GLY A 299 16.70 -31.97 7.78
C GLY A 299 15.69 -31.50 6.71
N ASN A 300 16.17 -31.42 5.52
CA ASN A 300 15.57 -30.87 4.31
C ASN A 300 14.22 -31.53 3.96
N ASN A 301 13.14 -31.14 4.64
CA ASN A 301 11.79 -31.68 4.45
C ASN A 301 11.14 -31.22 3.12
N GLY A 302 11.93 -30.66 2.18
CA GLY A 302 11.42 -30.19 0.89
C GLY A 302 10.64 -28.85 0.98
N VAL A 303 10.72 -28.13 2.09
CA VAL A 303 10.17 -26.78 2.20
C VAL A 303 11.26 -25.76 1.95
N ILE A 304 11.07 -24.89 0.95
CA ILE A 304 11.97 -23.78 0.64
C ILE A 304 11.23 -22.48 0.93
N ILE A 305 11.93 -21.55 1.60
CA ILE A 305 11.41 -20.24 1.94
C ILE A 305 12.00 -19.22 0.98
N LEU A 306 11.16 -18.56 0.21
CA LEU A 306 11.54 -17.40 -0.59
C LEU A 306 11.02 -16.14 0.12
N ALA A 307 11.81 -15.10 0.20
CA ALA A 307 11.34 -13.79 0.67
C ALA A 307 11.76 -12.71 -0.32
N ALA A 308 11.00 -11.61 -0.37
CA ALA A 308 11.33 -10.45 -1.19
C ALA A 308 11.37 -9.18 -0.34
N THR A 309 12.31 -8.29 -0.68
CA THR A 309 12.40 -6.96 -0.09
C THR A 309 12.99 -5.95 -1.08
N ASN A 310 12.56 -4.69 -0.93
CA ASN A 310 13.20 -3.56 -1.60
C ASN A 310 14.23 -2.85 -0.69
N ARG A 311 14.35 -3.28 0.59
CA ARG A 311 15.19 -2.65 1.62
C ARG A 311 16.03 -3.67 2.38
N PRO A 312 16.98 -4.34 1.72
CA PRO A 312 17.78 -5.38 2.38
C PRO A 312 18.59 -4.85 3.56
N GLU A 313 19.00 -3.59 3.52
CA GLU A 313 19.76 -2.91 4.58
C GLU A 313 18.94 -2.64 5.84
N SER A 314 17.61 -2.60 5.74
CA SER A 314 16.72 -2.42 6.89
C SER A 314 16.47 -3.70 7.67
N LEU A 315 16.83 -4.86 7.10
CA LEU A 315 16.58 -6.16 7.72
C LEU A 315 17.47 -6.41 8.94
N ASP A 316 16.89 -7.06 9.96
CA ASP A 316 17.63 -7.57 11.10
C ASP A 316 18.69 -8.57 10.64
N PRO A 317 19.97 -8.41 11.03
CA PRO A 317 21.04 -9.33 10.66
C PRO A 317 20.76 -10.79 11.02
N ALA A 318 19.90 -11.05 12.00
CA ALA A 318 19.51 -12.40 12.37
C ALA A 318 18.79 -13.14 11.23
N LEU A 319 18.06 -12.44 10.37
CA LEU A 319 17.39 -13.05 9.21
C LEU A 319 18.36 -13.56 8.15
N THR A 320 19.51 -12.91 7.99
CA THR A 320 20.49 -13.21 6.94
C THR A 320 21.67 -14.07 7.41
N ARG A 321 21.56 -14.67 8.61
CA ARG A 321 22.56 -15.64 9.11
C ARG A 321 22.46 -16.98 8.39
N PRO A 322 23.59 -17.73 8.26
CA PRO A 322 23.58 -19.07 7.72
C PRO A 322 22.50 -19.95 8.36
N GLY A 323 21.80 -20.73 7.53
CA GLY A 323 20.68 -21.57 7.95
C GLY A 323 19.31 -20.88 7.97
N ARG A 324 19.23 -19.60 7.54
CA ARG A 324 18.01 -18.81 7.36
C ARG A 324 17.93 -18.29 5.93
N PHE A 325 17.91 -16.96 5.70
CA PHE A 325 18.04 -16.40 4.35
C PHE A 325 19.54 -16.24 4.02
N ASP A 326 20.18 -17.32 3.78
CA ASP A 326 21.62 -17.41 3.55
C ASP A 326 22.02 -17.21 2.08
N ARG A 327 21.05 -17.29 1.16
CA ARG A 327 21.26 -16.96 -0.24
C ARG A 327 20.53 -15.67 -0.60
N ARG A 328 21.24 -14.71 -1.17
CA ARG A 328 20.67 -13.48 -1.74
C ARG A 328 20.71 -13.56 -3.25
N VAL A 329 19.58 -13.27 -3.89
CA VAL A 329 19.45 -13.20 -5.33
C VAL A 329 19.05 -11.77 -5.68
N PRO A 330 19.95 -10.97 -6.28
CA PRO A 330 19.61 -9.64 -6.76
C PRO A 330 18.65 -9.77 -7.95
N VAL A 331 17.64 -8.92 -7.99
CA VAL A 331 16.65 -8.75 -9.06
C VAL A 331 16.70 -7.27 -9.41
N GLU A 332 17.55 -6.92 -10.35
CA GLU A 332 17.89 -5.54 -10.66
C GLU A 332 16.94 -4.93 -11.69
N LEU A 333 17.13 -3.67 -12.04
CA LEU A 333 16.44 -3.10 -13.19
C LEU A 333 16.95 -3.77 -14.47
N PRO A 334 16.05 -4.07 -15.44
CA PRO A 334 16.44 -4.76 -16.64
C PRO A 334 17.39 -3.92 -17.50
N ASP A 335 18.41 -4.55 -18.04
CA ASP A 335 19.29 -4.00 -19.07
C ASP A 335 18.54 -3.78 -20.40
N LEU A 336 19.18 -3.25 -21.41
CA LEU A 336 18.54 -2.97 -22.69
C LEU A 336 17.91 -4.22 -23.33
N ALA A 337 18.62 -5.35 -23.30
CA ALA A 337 18.11 -6.61 -23.85
C ALA A 337 16.93 -7.14 -23.03
N GLY A 338 16.99 -7.04 -21.70
CA GLY A 338 15.91 -7.38 -20.78
C GLY A 338 14.68 -6.49 -20.99
N ARG A 339 14.85 -5.18 -21.14
CA ARG A 339 13.75 -4.25 -21.43
C ARG A 339 13.06 -4.61 -22.75
N GLU A 340 13.83 -4.86 -23.80
CA GLU A 340 13.28 -5.28 -25.10
C GLU A 340 12.52 -6.61 -25.00
N ALA A 341 13.08 -7.59 -24.27
CA ALA A 341 12.43 -8.89 -24.05
C ALA A 341 11.12 -8.74 -23.25
N ILE A 342 11.10 -7.89 -22.22
CA ILE A 342 9.87 -7.60 -21.42
C ILE A 342 8.81 -6.93 -22.30
N LEU A 343 9.20 -5.93 -23.09
CA LEU A 343 8.29 -5.26 -24.01
C LEU A 343 7.71 -6.26 -25.03
N LYS A 344 8.50 -7.17 -25.59
CA LYS A 344 8.04 -8.24 -26.50
C LYS A 344 7.01 -9.15 -25.83
N VAL A 345 7.21 -9.53 -24.58
CA VAL A 345 6.25 -10.38 -23.82
C VAL A 345 4.90 -9.65 -23.64
N HIS A 346 4.94 -8.37 -23.29
CA HIS A 346 3.72 -7.59 -23.10
C HIS A 346 3.06 -7.18 -24.41
N ALA A 347 3.84 -6.92 -25.47
CA ALA A 347 3.33 -6.58 -26.80
C ALA A 347 2.50 -7.72 -27.42
N LYS A 348 2.82 -9.00 -27.12
CA LYS A 348 2.00 -10.15 -27.55
C LYS A 348 0.55 -10.08 -27.09
N LYS A 349 0.22 -9.29 -26.06
CA LYS A 349 -1.14 -9.15 -25.50
C LYS A 349 -1.96 -8.07 -26.18
N ILE A 350 -1.36 -7.27 -27.04
CA ILE A 350 -1.98 -6.16 -27.75
C ILE A 350 -1.88 -6.37 -29.27
N LYS A 351 -2.64 -5.60 -30.01
CA LYS A 351 -2.49 -5.53 -31.48
C LYS A 351 -1.57 -4.35 -31.79
N ALA A 352 -0.29 -4.64 -32.02
CA ALA A 352 0.69 -3.67 -32.47
C ALA A 352 0.82 -3.72 -33.99
N SER A 353 1.24 -2.62 -34.60
CA SER A 353 1.63 -2.55 -36.00
C SER A 353 2.98 -3.27 -36.22
N ASP A 354 3.17 -3.82 -37.41
CA ASP A 354 4.38 -4.58 -37.74
C ASP A 354 5.66 -3.71 -37.85
N ASP A 355 5.50 -2.40 -37.98
CA ASP A 355 6.56 -1.40 -38.11
C ASP A 355 7.10 -0.88 -36.76
N VAL A 356 6.55 -1.35 -35.63
CA VAL A 356 7.00 -0.92 -34.29
C VAL A 356 8.39 -1.48 -33.97
N ASP A 357 9.36 -0.57 -33.74
CA ASP A 357 10.68 -0.94 -33.26
C ASP A 357 10.75 -0.96 -31.73
N LEU A 358 10.54 -2.15 -31.14
CA LEU A 358 10.64 -2.36 -29.71
C LEU A 358 12.05 -2.15 -29.15
N HIS A 359 13.09 -2.23 -29.97
CA HIS A 359 14.45 -1.94 -29.55
C HIS A 359 14.63 -0.45 -29.27
N THR A 360 14.14 0.41 -30.17
CA THR A 360 14.14 1.86 -29.95
C THR A 360 13.31 2.25 -28.73
N ILE A 361 12.13 1.65 -28.57
CA ILE A 361 11.29 1.84 -27.36
C ILE A 361 12.02 1.42 -26.08
N ALA A 362 12.74 0.29 -26.09
CA ALA A 362 13.53 -0.18 -24.95
C ALA A 362 14.68 0.78 -24.59
N ARG A 363 15.32 1.40 -25.59
CA ARG A 363 16.34 2.43 -25.39
C ARG A 363 15.75 3.67 -24.73
N MET A 364 14.61 4.16 -25.24
CA MET A 364 13.92 5.34 -24.70
C MET A 364 13.42 5.12 -23.26
N ALA A 365 13.07 3.88 -22.89
CA ALA A 365 12.65 3.47 -21.56
C ALA A 365 13.82 3.07 -20.64
N SER A 366 15.00 3.69 -20.80
CA SER A 366 16.16 3.44 -19.96
C SER A 366 15.85 3.68 -18.48
N GLY A 367 16.24 2.73 -17.61
CA GLY A 367 15.99 2.77 -16.18
C GLY A 367 14.56 2.37 -15.76
N ALA A 368 13.68 2.03 -16.71
CA ALA A 368 12.34 1.57 -16.39
C ALA A 368 12.33 0.14 -15.82
N SER A 369 11.55 -0.08 -14.78
CA SER A 369 11.27 -1.39 -14.21
C SER A 369 10.34 -2.22 -15.11
N GLY A 370 10.30 -3.54 -14.90
CA GLY A 370 9.39 -4.41 -15.63
C GLY A 370 7.90 -4.01 -15.51
N ALA A 371 7.50 -3.49 -14.37
CA ALA A 371 6.13 -2.99 -14.15
C ALA A 371 5.84 -1.72 -14.96
N GLU A 372 6.80 -0.80 -15.05
CA GLU A 372 6.67 0.41 -15.86
C GLU A 372 6.63 0.08 -17.36
N LEU A 373 7.47 -0.86 -17.82
CA LEU A 373 7.43 -1.35 -19.21
C LEU A 373 6.08 -1.99 -19.56
N ALA A 374 5.51 -2.79 -18.66
CA ALA A 374 4.18 -3.33 -18.84
C ALA A 374 3.10 -2.23 -18.91
N ASN A 375 3.25 -1.18 -18.09
CA ASN A 375 2.36 -0.02 -18.09
C ASN A 375 2.48 0.81 -19.39
N ILE A 376 3.68 0.99 -19.92
CA ILE A 376 3.91 1.66 -21.22
C ILE A 376 3.10 0.96 -22.32
N ILE A 377 3.17 -0.36 -22.43
CA ILE A 377 2.42 -1.14 -23.41
C ILE A 377 0.89 -0.96 -23.22
N ASN A 378 0.43 -0.99 -21.98
CA ASN A 378 -0.99 -0.81 -21.66
C ASN A 378 -1.49 0.60 -21.99
N GLU A 379 -0.71 1.65 -21.65
CA GLU A 379 -1.06 3.04 -21.97
C GLU A 379 -1.09 3.28 -23.49
N ALA A 380 -0.16 2.66 -24.24
CA ALA A 380 -0.16 2.73 -25.70
C ALA A 380 -1.44 2.14 -26.30
N ALA A 381 -1.89 0.99 -25.78
CA ALA A 381 -3.16 0.39 -26.21
C ALA A 381 -4.36 1.28 -25.87
N LEU A 382 -4.40 1.87 -24.67
CA LEU A 382 -5.44 2.82 -24.26
C LEU A 382 -5.41 4.09 -25.13
N ARG A 383 -4.23 4.59 -25.52
CA ARG A 383 -4.09 5.74 -26.42
C ARG A 383 -4.62 5.44 -27.82
N ALA A 384 -4.31 4.28 -28.39
CA ALA A 384 -4.83 3.85 -29.68
C ALA A 384 -6.37 3.85 -29.68
N VAL A 385 -7.00 3.29 -28.64
CA VAL A 385 -8.46 3.28 -28.49
C VAL A 385 -9.02 4.70 -28.36
N ARG A 386 -8.41 5.57 -27.54
CA ARG A 386 -8.84 6.98 -27.40
C ARG A 386 -8.76 7.74 -28.74
N SER A 387 -7.85 7.33 -29.62
CA SER A 387 -7.70 7.90 -30.97
C SER A 387 -8.56 7.21 -32.03
N GLY A 388 -9.49 6.32 -31.62
CA GLY A 388 -10.40 5.60 -32.53
C GLY A 388 -9.72 4.50 -33.36
N ARG A 389 -8.51 4.07 -32.99
CA ARG A 389 -7.74 3.03 -33.68
C ARG A 389 -7.83 1.71 -32.91
N THR A 390 -7.64 0.61 -33.64
CA THR A 390 -7.63 -0.76 -33.09
C THR A 390 -6.25 -1.38 -33.06
N VAL A 391 -5.24 -0.65 -33.56
CA VAL A 391 -3.84 -1.07 -33.67
C VAL A 391 -2.97 0.01 -33.04
N VAL A 392 -1.99 -0.41 -32.23
CA VAL A 392 -0.99 0.45 -31.59
C VAL A 392 0.14 0.68 -32.58
N ASN A 393 0.52 1.92 -32.77
CA ASN A 393 1.68 2.32 -33.57
C ASN A 393 2.84 2.82 -32.68
N GLU A 394 4.00 3.07 -33.28
CA GLU A 394 5.21 3.50 -32.58
C GLU A 394 5.00 4.80 -31.79
N SER A 395 4.31 5.80 -32.38
CA SER A 395 4.02 7.06 -31.69
C SER A 395 3.13 6.93 -30.46
N ASP A 396 2.34 5.85 -30.35
CA ASP A 396 1.58 5.58 -29.13
C ASP A 396 2.51 5.10 -28.01
N LEU A 397 3.49 4.29 -28.33
CA LEU A 397 4.48 3.78 -27.39
C LEU A 397 5.42 4.90 -26.92
N GLU A 398 5.91 5.74 -27.83
CA GLU A 398 6.74 6.90 -27.49
C GLU A 398 6.02 7.84 -26.52
N GLU A 399 4.78 8.23 -26.82
CA GLU A 399 4.00 9.09 -25.91
C GLU A 399 3.69 8.39 -24.57
N SER A 400 3.53 7.06 -24.59
CA SER A 400 3.28 6.31 -23.36
C SER A 400 4.49 6.24 -22.45
N ILE A 401 5.70 6.21 -23.00
CA ILE A 401 6.94 6.39 -22.23
C ILE A 401 6.90 7.75 -21.52
N GLU A 402 6.59 8.80 -22.28
CA GLU A 402 6.48 10.16 -21.71
C GLU A 402 5.40 10.27 -20.63
N VAL A 403 4.26 9.60 -20.84
CA VAL A 403 3.18 9.56 -19.82
C VAL A 403 3.64 8.86 -18.55
N VAL A 404 4.38 7.76 -18.66
CA VAL A 404 4.85 7.01 -17.50
C VAL A 404 5.96 7.78 -16.75
N ILE A 405 6.87 8.44 -17.46
CA ILE A 405 7.99 9.20 -16.88
C ILE A 405 7.54 10.58 -16.37
N ALA A 406 6.83 11.35 -17.21
CA ALA A 406 6.52 12.76 -16.98
C ALA A 406 5.03 13.06 -16.78
N GLY A 407 4.15 12.06 -16.84
CA GLY A 407 2.71 12.21 -16.71
C GLY A 407 2.00 12.68 -17.98
N TYR A 408 0.68 12.77 -17.91
CA TYR A 408 -0.15 13.16 -19.05
C TYR A 408 0.06 14.62 -19.46
N GLN A 409 -0.17 14.92 -20.75
CA GLN A 409 -0.22 16.29 -21.25
C GLN A 409 -1.35 17.08 -20.59
N LYS A 410 -1.07 18.27 -20.09
CA LYS A 410 -2.09 19.19 -19.54
C LYS A 410 -2.84 19.88 -20.67
N LYS A 411 -4.09 19.54 -20.86
CA LYS A 411 -4.95 20.15 -21.90
C LYS A 411 -5.35 21.60 -21.61
N ASN A 412 -5.35 21.99 -20.34
CA ASN A 412 -5.86 23.29 -19.88
C ASN A 412 -4.77 24.24 -19.37
N ALA A 413 -3.49 23.89 -19.50
CA ALA A 413 -2.41 24.78 -19.13
C ALA A 413 -2.11 25.72 -20.31
N VAL A 414 -2.61 26.93 -20.22
CA VAL A 414 -2.30 27.98 -21.18
C VAL A 414 -1.13 28.77 -20.59
N LEU A 415 0.08 28.50 -21.10
CA LEU A 415 1.23 29.36 -20.84
C LEU A 415 1.01 30.68 -21.55
N SER A 416 1.38 31.79 -20.90
CA SER A 416 1.47 33.07 -21.59
C SER A 416 2.55 33.00 -22.67
N ASP A 417 2.45 33.84 -23.69
CA ASP A 417 3.46 33.88 -24.75
C ASP A 417 4.88 34.12 -24.22
N GLN A 418 4.99 34.92 -23.16
CA GLN A 418 6.26 35.16 -22.49
C GLN A 418 6.79 33.89 -21.79
N GLU A 419 5.96 33.22 -21.01
CA GLU A 419 6.33 31.96 -20.35
C GLU A 419 6.70 30.89 -21.36
N LYS A 420 5.92 30.75 -22.44
CA LYS A 420 6.21 29.81 -23.53
C LYS A 420 7.57 30.07 -24.16
N LYS A 421 7.95 31.34 -24.36
CA LYS A 421 9.29 31.70 -24.84
C LYS A 421 10.36 31.32 -23.83
N VAL A 422 10.19 31.67 -22.57
CA VAL A 422 11.16 31.33 -21.51
C VAL A 422 11.40 29.83 -21.45
N VAL A 423 10.34 29.02 -21.45
CA VAL A 423 10.45 27.55 -21.45
C VAL A 423 11.16 27.05 -22.71
N ALA A 424 10.85 27.60 -23.90
CA ALA A 424 11.52 27.20 -25.13
C ALA A 424 13.05 27.45 -25.09
N TYR A 425 13.47 28.61 -24.60
CA TYR A 425 14.90 28.90 -24.43
C TYR A 425 15.54 28.03 -23.35
N HIS A 426 14.83 27.74 -22.27
CA HIS A 426 15.27 26.88 -21.19
C HIS A 426 15.57 25.46 -21.71
N GLU A 427 14.62 24.83 -22.40
CA GLU A 427 14.78 23.46 -22.93
C GLU A 427 15.85 23.39 -24.03
N ILE A 428 15.92 24.39 -24.91
CA ILE A 428 17.01 24.45 -25.90
C ILE A 428 18.36 24.72 -25.22
N GLY A 429 18.38 25.44 -24.10
CA GLY A 429 19.59 25.62 -23.31
C GLY A 429 20.18 24.28 -22.86
N HIS A 430 19.36 23.38 -22.33
CA HIS A 430 19.78 22.02 -21.98
C HIS A 430 20.28 21.24 -23.21
N ALA A 431 19.48 21.22 -24.27
CA ALA A 431 19.78 20.46 -25.47
C ALA A 431 21.07 20.92 -26.17
N LEU A 432 21.26 22.24 -26.27
CA LEU A 432 22.41 22.81 -26.95
C LEU A 432 23.72 22.61 -26.15
N VAL A 433 23.67 22.79 -24.82
CA VAL A 433 24.81 22.48 -23.95
C VAL A 433 25.16 20.99 -24.05
N ALA A 434 24.17 20.10 -24.05
CA ALA A 434 24.41 18.67 -24.22
C ALA A 434 25.04 18.33 -25.56
N ALA A 435 24.51 18.84 -26.68
CA ALA A 435 24.96 18.52 -28.02
C ALA A 435 26.39 19.04 -28.34
N LEU A 436 26.78 20.15 -27.73
CA LEU A 436 28.09 20.77 -27.95
C LEU A 436 29.18 20.28 -26.97
N GLN A 437 28.84 19.33 -26.10
CA GLN A 437 29.82 18.68 -25.22
C GLN A 437 30.18 17.30 -25.71
N SER A 438 31.39 16.87 -25.39
CA SER A 438 31.82 15.49 -25.62
C SER A 438 31.16 14.56 -24.57
N HIS A 439 30.87 13.33 -24.97
CA HIS A 439 30.36 12.28 -24.07
C HIS A 439 28.99 12.57 -23.43
N SER A 440 28.16 13.38 -24.05
CA SER A 440 26.75 13.57 -23.67
C SER A 440 25.88 12.62 -24.50
N ALA A 441 24.78 12.16 -23.90
CA ALA A 441 23.78 11.36 -24.58
C ALA A 441 23.09 12.17 -25.70
N PRO A 442 22.80 11.58 -26.87
CA PRO A 442 22.09 12.26 -27.93
C PRO A 442 20.72 12.78 -27.49
N VAL A 443 20.38 13.96 -27.97
CA VAL A 443 19.04 14.53 -27.80
C VAL A 443 18.06 13.77 -28.70
N GLN A 444 17.03 13.17 -28.10
CA GLN A 444 15.99 12.42 -28.82
C GLN A 444 14.77 13.27 -29.13
N LYS A 445 14.34 14.08 -28.15
CA LYS A 445 13.16 14.93 -28.26
C LYS A 445 13.23 16.10 -27.30
N ILE A 446 12.71 17.25 -27.73
CA ILE A 446 12.54 18.43 -26.90
C ILE A 446 11.08 18.89 -27.01
N THR A 447 10.43 19.19 -25.92
CA THR A 447 9.02 19.66 -25.93
C THR A 447 8.77 20.69 -24.84
N ILE A 448 7.87 21.63 -25.13
CA ILE A 448 7.38 22.65 -24.20
C ILE A 448 5.89 22.43 -23.86
N ILE A 449 5.40 21.23 -24.08
CA ILE A 449 4.01 20.86 -23.73
C ILE A 449 3.97 20.49 -22.24
N PRO A 450 3.22 21.24 -21.41
CA PRO A 450 3.17 21.00 -19.96
C PRO A 450 2.61 19.62 -19.60
N ARG A 451 3.22 18.99 -18.58
CA ARG A 451 2.83 17.67 -18.09
C ARG A 451 2.21 17.71 -16.67
N THR A 452 1.51 16.65 -16.29
CA THR A 452 0.84 16.57 -14.98
C THR A 452 1.82 16.41 -13.82
N SER A 453 3.06 16.00 -14.05
CA SER A 453 4.15 15.99 -13.06
C SER A 453 4.56 17.39 -12.58
N GLY A 454 4.14 18.43 -13.30
CA GLY A 454 4.53 19.82 -13.03
C GLY A 454 5.58 20.35 -13.98
N ALA A 455 6.19 19.53 -14.81
CA ALA A 455 7.11 19.96 -15.84
C ALA A 455 6.39 20.83 -16.90
N LEU A 456 6.96 21.98 -17.24
CA LEU A 456 6.46 22.88 -18.27
C LEU A 456 7.03 22.54 -19.65
N GLY A 457 8.15 21.85 -19.69
CA GLY A 457 8.83 21.27 -20.83
C GLY A 457 9.77 20.16 -20.38
N TYR A 458 10.42 19.50 -21.28
CA TYR A 458 11.55 18.60 -20.99
C TYR A 458 12.37 18.32 -22.24
N THR A 459 13.64 18.02 -22.01
CA THR A 459 14.60 17.57 -23.02
C THR A 459 14.96 16.12 -22.76
N MET A 460 14.55 15.22 -23.66
CA MET A 460 14.83 13.80 -23.56
C MET A 460 16.17 13.48 -24.23
N GLN A 461 17.08 12.92 -23.45
CA GLN A 461 18.36 12.39 -23.91
C GLN A 461 18.36 10.87 -23.75
N VAL A 462 18.80 10.14 -24.75
CA VAL A 462 18.79 8.68 -24.78
C VAL A 462 20.19 8.17 -25.08
N GLU A 463 20.75 7.42 -24.14
CA GLU A 463 22.05 6.74 -24.34
C GLU A 463 21.93 5.68 -25.43
N GLN A 464 23.03 5.42 -26.15
CA GLN A 464 23.05 4.40 -27.20
C GLN A 464 23.07 2.97 -26.65
N GLY A 465 23.44 2.79 -25.39
CA GLY A 465 23.47 1.50 -24.67
C GLY A 465 23.55 1.72 -23.17
N ASP A 466 23.55 0.63 -22.42
CA ASP A 466 23.67 0.70 -20.96
C ASP A 466 25.09 1.10 -20.56
N LYS A 467 25.22 2.08 -19.68
CA LYS A 467 26.49 2.66 -19.24
C LYS A 467 26.67 2.45 -17.75
N TYR A 468 27.66 1.65 -17.40
CA TYR A 468 27.93 1.26 -16.00
C TYR A 468 28.95 2.14 -15.28
N LEU A 469 29.84 2.80 -16.05
CA LEU A 469 30.89 3.65 -15.48
C LEU A 469 30.83 5.05 -16.11
N MET A 470 30.94 6.06 -15.27
CA MET A 470 31.02 7.46 -15.67
C MET A 470 32.31 8.09 -15.18
N THR A 471 32.97 8.80 -16.04
CA THR A 471 34.19 9.56 -15.72
C THR A 471 33.82 10.88 -15.01
N LYS A 472 34.80 11.48 -14.31
CA LYS A 472 34.65 12.82 -13.70
C LYS A 472 34.14 13.83 -14.74
N LYS A 473 34.72 13.85 -15.95
CA LYS A 473 34.33 14.78 -16.99
C LYS A 473 32.90 14.59 -17.50
N GLU A 474 32.43 13.37 -17.55
CA GLU A 474 31.02 13.09 -17.93
C GLU A 474 30.03 13.57 -16.89
N LEU A 475 30.36 13.43 -15.60
CA LEU A 475 29.54 13.96 -14.52
C LEU A 475 29.55 15.49 -14.50
N GLU A 476 30.72 16.12 -14.72
CA GLU A 476 30.84 17.57 -14.91
C GLU A 476 29.98 18.04 -16.10
N ASN A 477 30.06 17.36 -17.24
CA ASN A 477 29.22 17.66 -18.41
C ASN A 477 27.72 17.53 -18.11
N LYS A 478 27.32 16.54 -17.32
CA LYS A 478 25.92 16.41 -16.88
C LYS A 478 25.48 17.59 -16.01
N ILE A 479 26.32 18.05 -15.08
CA ILE A 479 26.04 19.25 -14.28
C ILE A 479 25.89 20.47 -15.19
N ALA A 480 26.81 20.66 -16.16
CA ALA A 480 26.70 21.75 -17.11
C ALA A 480 25.39 21.68 -17.93
N THR A 481 25.00 20.49 -18.36
CA THR A 481 23.73 20.28 -19.07
C THR A 481 22.52 20.67 -18.20
N PHE A 482 22.45 20.22 -16.93
CA PHE A 482 21.38 20.62 -16.03
C PHE A 482 21.35 22.14 -15.76
N THR A 483 22.49 22.81 -15.75
CA THR A 483 22.51 24.28 -15.58
C THR A 483 22.21 25.05 -16.86
N GLY A 484 22.14 24.38 -18.02
CA GLY A 484 21.97 24.96 -19.35
C GLY A 484 20.68 25.75 -19.52
N GLY A 485 19.56 25.25 -19.01
CA GLY A 485 18.26 25.94 -19.06
C GLY A 485 18.31 27.31 -18.38
N ARG A 486 18.79 27.36 -17.14
CA ARG A 486 18.97 28.60 -16.40
C ARG A 486 19.98 29.53 -17.07
N ALA A 487 21.08 29.01 -17.57
CA ALA A 487 22.07 29.79 -18.29
C ALA A 487 21.48 30.46 -19.55
N ALA A 488 20.58 29.78 -20.26
CA ALA A 488 19.86 30.34 -21.40
C ALA A 488 18.94 31.50 -20.96
N GLU A 489 18.18 31.33 -19.87
CA GLU A 489 17.33 32.41 -19.31
C GLU A 489 18.17 33.65 -18.97
N GLU A 490 19.29 33.50 -18.27
CA GLU A 490 20.20 34.60 -17.89
C GLU A 490 20.76 35.35 -19.10
N ILE A 491 21.20 34.62 -20.14
CA ILE A 491 21.79 35.21 -21.34
C ILE A 491 20.75 35.95 -22.19
N VAL A 492 19.53 35.40 -22.27
CA VAL A 492 18.50 35.91 -23.19
C VAL A 492 17.63 36.97 -22.56
N PHE A 493 17.19 36.76 -21.34
CA PHE A 493 16.22 37.66 -20.66
C PHE A 493 16.87 38.51 -19.58
N GLY A 494 18.08 38.19 -19.11
CA GLY A 494 18.71 38.86 -17.98
C GLY A 494 18.04 38.57 -16.63
N GLU A 495 17.12 37.64 -16.61
CA GLU A 495 16.34 37.25 -15.43
C GLU A 495 16.38 35.70 -15.28
N ILE A 496 16.03 35.23 -14.10
CA ILE A 496 15.98 33.81 -13.78
C ILE A 496 14.59 33.44 -13.25
N THR A 497 14.12 32.26 -13.63
CA THR A 497 12.81 31.82 -13.17
C THR A 497 12.89 30.64 -12.19
N THR A 498 11.76 30.27 -11.62
CA THR A 498 11.63 29.09 -10.74
C THR A 498 11.64 27.77 -11.51
N GLY A 499 11.64 27.80 -12.86
CA GLY A 499 11.60 26.62 -13.72
C GLY A 499 12.77 25.67 -13.51
N ALA A 500 13.95 26.21 -13.21
CA ALA A 500 15.18 25.45 -12.98
C ALA A 500 15.24 24.69 -11.62
N SER A 501 14.18 24.62 -10.84
CA SER A 501 14.22 24.05 -9.49
C SER A 501 14.69 22.59 -9.48
N ASN A 502 14.15 21.74 -10.36
CA ASN A 502 14.55 20.34 -10.47
C ASN A 502 15.98 20.19 -10.97
N ASP A 503 16.40 21.02 -11.93
CA ASP A 503 17.76 20.97 -12.48
C ASP A 503 18.81 21.33 -11.45
N ILE A 504 18.52 22.32 -10.60
CA ILE A 504 19.38 22.68 -9.47
C ILE A 504 19.51 21.51 -8.49
N GLU A 505 18.42 20.81 -8.21
CA GLU A 505 18.43 19.65 -7.33
C GLU A 505 19.29 18.53 -7.92
N GLN A 506 19.10 18.17 -9.20
CA GLN A 506 19.88 17.13 -9.88
C GLN A 506 21.36 17.49 -10.00
N ALA A 507 21.67 18.71 -10.39
CA ALA A 507 23.05 19.21 -10.46
C ALA A 507 23.74 19.13 -9.08
N THR A 508 23.06 19.56 -8.02
CA THR A 508 23.57 19.50 -6.65
C THR A 508 23.79 18.07 -6.18
N LYS A 509 22.85 17.14 -6.48
CA LYS A 509 22.94 15.73 -6.14
C LYS A 509 24.14 15.07 -6.79
N ILE A 510 24.38 15.33 -8.08
CA ILE A 510 25.55 14.80 -8.80
C ILE A 510 26.84 15.39 -8.22
N ALA A 511 26.92 16.71 -8.05
CA ALA A 511 28.10 17.37 -7.51
C ALA A 511 28.46 16.85 -6.11
N ARG A 512 27.44 16.65 -5.24
CA ARG A 512 27.64 16.09 -3.91
C ARG A 512 28.18 14.66 -3.99
N ALA A 513 27.58 13.79 -4.84
CA ALA A 513 28.02 12.42 -4.99
C ALA A 513 29.46 12.33 -5.54
N MET A 514 29.86 13.22 -6.45
CA MET A 514 31.25 13.30 -6.95
C MET A 514 32.24 13.53 -5.83
N ILE A 515 31.89 14.35 -4.86
CA ILE A 515 32.74 14.74 -3.72
C ILE A 515 32.70 13.66 -2.63
N THR A 516 31.52 13.29 -2.16
CA THR A 516 31.34 12.49 -0.93
C THR A 516 31.42 10.98 -1.16
N ARG A 517 31.10 10.53 -2.38
CA ARG A 517 30.93 9.11 -2.70
C ARG A 517 31.98 8.58 -3.67
N TYR A 518 32.29 9.34 -4.70
CA TYR A 518 33.17 8.86 -5.79
C TYR A 518 34.61 9.32 -5.64
N GLY A 519 34.94 10.18 -4.67
CA GLY A 519 36.30 10.66 -4.45
C GLY A 519 36.89 11.40 -5.65
N MET A 520 36.05 12.18 -6.39
CA MET A 520 36.47 12.85 -7.62
C MET A 520 36.99 14.27 -7.39
N THR A 521 37.58 14.52 -6.22
CA THR A 521 38.23 15.81 -5.88
C THR A 521 39.63 15.56 -5.35
N ASP A 522 40.51 16.53 -5.54
CA ASP A 522 41.90 16.41 -5.10
C ASP A 522 42.03 16.53 -3.57
N GLU A 523 41.06 17.19 -2.90
CA GLU A 523 41.09 17.41 -1.46
C GLU A 523 40.65 16.18 -0.64
N PHE A 524 39.68 15.44 -1.14
CA PHE A 524 39.11 14.31 -0.40
C PHE A 524 39.52 12.96 -0.99
N ASP A 525 39.97 12.95 -2.24
CA ASP A 525 40.48 11.77 -2.96
C ASP A 525 39.65 10.50 -2.66
N MET A 526 40.28 9.39 -2.29
CA MET A 526 39.65 8.08 -2.07
C MET A 526 39.01 7.92 -0.67
N VAL A 527 38.36 8.95 -0.13
CA VAL A 527 37.68 8.88 1.16
C VAL A 527 36.17 8.93 0.98
N ALA A 528 35.46 7.89 1.45
CA ALA A 528 34.00 7.89 1.46
C ALA A 528 33.47 8.69 2.65
N MET A 529 32.68 9.75 2.38
CA MET A 529 32.17 10.66 3.39
C MET A 529 30.66 10.54 3.60
N GLU A 530 30.01 9.64 2.89
CA GLU A 530 28.58 9.35 3.07
C GLU A 530 28.31 7.85 3.11
N ASN A 531 27.27 7.49 3.85
CA ASN A 531 26.67 6.16 3.84
C ASN A 531 25.35 6.23 3.06
N VAL A 532 25.16 5.31 2.13
CA VAL A 532 23.92 5.18 1.37
C VAL A 532 23.02 4.18 2.06
N THR A 533 21.81 4.61 2.39
CA THR A 533 20.72 3.76 2.88
C THR A 533 19.59 3.76 1.85
N ASN A 534 18.70 2.77 1.90
CA ASN A 534 17.61 2.63 0.93
C ASN A 534 18.08 2.58 -0.54
N GLN A 535 19.13 1.81 -0.82
CA GLN A 535 19.81 1.75 -2.12
C GLN A 535 18.82 1.57 -3.30
N TYR A 536 17.77 0.78 -3.14
CA TYR A 536 16.76 0.49 -4.17
C TYR A 536 15.54 1.43 -4.16
N LEU A 537 15.50 2.42 -3.26
CA LEU A 537 14.36 3.33 -3.08
C LEU A 537 14.76 4.81 -3.18
N GLY A 538 15.76 5.12 -3.99
CA GLY A 538 16.21 6.49 -4.20
C GLY A 538 17.49 6.87 -3.46
N GLY A 539 18.00 5.99 -2.59
CA GLY A 539 19.32 6.16 -1.97
C GLY A 539 19.39 7.33 -1.00
N ASP A 540 18.73 7.23 0.15
CA ASP A 540 18.93 8.21 1.23
C ASP A 540 20.41 8.18 1.65
N THR A 541 21.03 9.34 1.74
CA THR A 541 22.43 9.48 2.13
C THR A 541 22.54 10.15 3.49
N SER A 542 23.47 9.68 4.29
CA SER A 542 23.86 10.31 5.56
C SER A 542 25.36 10.57 5.55
N LEU A 543 25.76 11.81 5.88
CA LEU A 543 27.17 12.15 5.97
C LEU A 543 27.79 11.49 7.20
N SER A 544 28.99 10.93 7.02
CA SER A 544 29.79 10.28 8.07
C SER A 544 31.11 11.03 8.30
N CYS A 545 31.06 12.34 8.36
CA CYS A 545 32.22 13.22 8.56
C CYS A 545 31.93 14.31 9.61
N SER A 546 32.98 15.04 10.04
CA SER A 546 32.87 16.14 11.02
C SER A 546 32.10 17.33 10.46
N ALA A 547 31.60 18.21 11.31
CA ALA A 547 30.92 19.45 10.89
C ALA A 547 31.83 20.38 10.08
N ASP A 548 33.12 20.41 10.36
CA ASP A 548 34.08 21.21 9.59
C ASP A 548 34.22 20.66 8.18
N THR A 549 34.38 19.35 8.02
CA THR A 549 34.42 18.69 6.70
C THR A 549 33.11 18.87 5.93
N GLN A 550 31.94 18.85 6.60
CA GLN A 550 30.66 19.15 5.94
C GLN A 550 30.62 20.54 5.33
N LYS A 551 31.17 21.53 6.04
CA LYS A 551 31.28 22.89 5.52
C LYS A 551 32.18 22.93 4.26
N GLU A 552 33.32 22.26 4.28
CA GLU A 552 34.21 22.16 3.11
C GLU A 552 33.52 21.47 1.93
N ILE A 553 32.78 20.39 2.17
CA ILE A 553 31.97 19.72 1.15
C ILE A 553 30.97 20.69 0.53
N ASP A 554 30.21 21.44 1.34
CA ASP A 554 29.21 22.39 0.85
C ASP A 554 29.87 23.50 0.01
N GLU A 555 31.03 24.02 0.43
CA GLU A 555 31.80 25.01 -0.34
C GLU A 555 32.24 24.45 -1.69
N LYS A 556 32.71 23.19 -1.74
CA LYS A 556 33.13 22.53 -2.97
C LYS A 556 31.96 22.22 -3.92
N VAL A 557 30.80 21.79 -3.38
CA VAL A 557 29.58 21.62 -4.17
C VAL A 557 29.22 22.92 -4.89
N VAL A 558 29.21 24.04 -4.14
CA VAL A 558 28.91 25.35 -4.72
C VAL A 558 29.92 25.75 -5.78
N GLN A 559 31.21 25.54 -5.54
CA GLN A 559 32.27 25.84 -6.52
C GLN A 559 32.11 25.03 -7.80
N LEU A 560 31.87 23.71 -7.69
CA LEU A 560 31.73 22.82 -8.83
C LEU A 560 30.50 23.19 -9.68
N VAL A 561 29.33 23.38 -9.04
CA VAL A 561 28.11 23.76 -9.76
C VAL A 561 28.27 25.12 -10.45
N LYS A 562 28.93 26.10 -9.80
CA LYS A 562 29.22 27.41 -10.41
C LYS A 562 30.16 27.29 -11.60
N ALA A 563 31.20 26.47 -11.52
CA ALA A 563 32.16 26.29 -12.61
C ALA A 563 31.49 25.67 -13.85
N GLU A 564 30.65 24.67 -13.65
CA GLU A 564 29.94 24.01 -14.75
C GLU A 564 28.79 24.89 -15.30
N HIS A 565 28.16 25.73 -14.46
CA HIS A 565 27.21 26.74 -14.92
C HIS A 565 27.89 27.81 -15.79
N GLU A 566 29.07 28.29 -15.40
CA GLU A 566 29.84 29.24 -16.21
C GLU A 566 30.29 28.64 -17.56
N LYS A 567 30.63 27.34 -17.57
CA LYS A 567 30.89 26.58 -18.80
C LYS A 567 29.64 26.53 -19.69
N ALA A 568 28.46 26.24 -19.14
CA ALA A 568 27.20 26.24 -19.89
C ALA A 568 26.91 27.63 -20.49
N ARG A 569 27.08 28.69 -19.69
CA ARG A 569 26.93 30.07 -20.16
C ARG A 569 27.87 30.40 -21.34
N LYS A 570 29.14 30.00 -21.25
CA LYS A 570 30.11 30.20 -22.32
C LYS A 570 29.68 29.49 -23.60
N ILE A 571 29.30 28.21 -23.51
CA ILE A 571 28.83 27.42 -24.65
C ILE A 571 27.65 28.13 -25.35
N LEU A 572 26.64 28.57 -24.55
CA LEU A 572 25.46 29.21 -25.10
C LEU A 572 25.75 30.61 -25.68
N ALA A 573 26.62 31.39 -25.03
CA ALA A 573 27.02 32.71 -25.53
C ALA A 573 27.78 32.63 -26.86
N GLU A 574 28.67 31.64 -27.01
CA GLU A 574 29.42 31.36 -28.27
C GLU A 574 28.50 30.88 -29.39
N ASN A 575 27.34 30.30 -29.06
CA ASN A 575 26.38 29.74 -30.02
C ASN A 575 25.02 30.44 -29.96
N ARG A 576 25.02 31.76 -29.70
CA ARG A 576 23.80 32.54 -29.49
C ARG A 576 22.83 32.47 -30.68
N GLU A 577 23.32 32.54 -31.90
CA GLU A 577 22.48 32.52 -33.09
C GLU A 577 21.71 31.18 -33.20
N LYS A 578 22.40 30.06 -32.91
CA LYS A 578 21.76 28.74 -32.89
C LYS A 578 20.77 28.56 -31.77
N LEU A 579 21.06 29.13 -30.59
CA LEU A 579 20.12 29.16 -29.47
C LEU A 579 18.81 29.88 -29.86
N ASP A 580 18.91 31.04 -30.49
CA ASP A 580 17.75 31.83 -30.93
C ASP A 580 16.97 31.11 -32.04
N GLU A 581 17.65 30.52 -33.07
CA GLU A 581 17.02 29.77 -34.16
C GLU A 581 16.22 28.57 -33.62
N LEU A 582 16.85 27.75 -32.78
CA LEU A 582 16.25 26.53 -32.21
C LEU A 582 15.11 26.87 -31.25
N ALA A 583 15.30 27.87 -30.37
CA ALA A 583 14.27 28.28 -29.42
C ALA A 583 13.03 28.83 -30.12
N MET A 584 13.19 29.62 -31.17
CA MET A 584 12.05 30.12 -31.95
C MET A 584 11.36 28.99 -32.72
N TYR A 585 12.10 28.04 -33.27
CA TYR A 585 11.52 26.85 -33.90
C TYR A 585 10.70 26.02 -32.87
N LEU A 586 11.25 25.80 -31.67
CA LEU A 586 10.55 25.08 -30.59
C LEU A 586 9.31 25.85 -30.11
N TYR A 587 9.39 27.18 -29.99
CA TYR A 587 8.26 28.02 -29.64
C TYR A 587 7.10 27.87 -30.63
N GLU A 588 7.39 27.80 -31.94
CA GLU A 588 6.37 27.67 -32.98
C GLU A 588 5.81 26.23 -33.09
N LYS A 589 6.65 25.23 -32.99
CA LYS A 589 6.30 23.81 -33.22
C LYS A 589 5.96 23.05 -31.94
N GLU A 590 6.25 23.60 -30.78
CA GLU A 590 6.06 23.03 -29.44
C GLU A 590 6.81 21.72 -29.17
N THR A 591 7.32 21.07 -30.20
CA THR A 591 8.12 19.84 -30.10
C THR A 591 9.11 19.77 -31.25
N ILE A 592 10.33 19.33 -30.95
CA ILE A 592 11.41 19.07 -31.93
C ILE A 592 11.93 17.64 -31.71
N THR A 593 12.07 16.87 -32.78
CA THR A 593 12.77 15.57 -32.75
C THR A 593 14.29 15.77 -32.76
N GLY A 594 15.04 14.79 -32.24
CA GLY A 594 16.49 14.85 -32.19
C GLY A 594 17.14 15.06 -33.59
N ASP A 595 16.66 14.35 -34.62
CA ASP A 595 17.14 14.51 -36.00
C ASP A 595 16.94 15.95 -36.48
N LYS A 596 15.77 16.53 -36.23
CA LYS A 596 15.47 17.89 -36.64
C LYS A 596 16.28 18.92 -35.86
N PHE A 597 16.55 18.68 -34.59
CA PHE A 597 17.42 19.49 -33.76
C PHE A 597 18.86 19.49 -34.35
N MET A 598 19.40 18.32 -34.65
CA MET A 598 20.72 18.20 -35.25
C MET A 598 20.80 18.82 -36.66
N ASP A 599 19.76 18.63 -37.49
CA ASP A 599 19.68 19.29 -38.82
C ASP A 599 19.80 20.81 -38.72
N ILE A 600 19.20 21.44 -37.71
CA ILE A 600 19.29 22.89 -37.53
C ILE A 600 20.64 23.27 -36.94
N LEU A 601 21.15 22.51 -35.98
CA LEU A 601 22.44 22.76 -35.35
C LEU A 601 23.59 22.70 -36.36
N ASP A 602 23.61 21.71 -37.25
CA ASP A 602 24.68 21.46 -38.23
C ASP A 602 24.59 22.34 -39.48
N ARG A 603 23.52 23.11 -39.68
CA ARG A 603 23.44 24.12 -40.76
C ARG A 603 24.52 25.17 -40.56
N LYS A 604 25.37 25.35 -41.56
CA LYS A 604 26.41 26.39 -41.58
C LYS A 604 25.80 27.79 -41.78
#